data_458549748df210a42d340e819d8f1c1d
#
_entry.id   458549748df210a42d340e819d8f1c1d
#
_cell.length_a   1.000
_cell.length_b   1.000
_cell.length_c   1.000
_cell.angle_alpha   90.00
_cell.angle_beta   90.00
_cell.angle_gamma   90.00
#
_symmetry.space_group_name_H-M   'P 1'
#
loop_
_entity.id
_entity.type
_entity.pdbx_description
1 polymer ?
#
loop_
_entity_poly.entity_id
_entity_poly.type
_entity_poly.pdbx_seq_one_letter_code
_entity_poly.pdbx_strand_id
1 'polypeptide(L)'
;RTLEEFKKPFENKDSVISKSGLVLKSCETMITDCPYKINYLKNKDTMSSEEYARTLIPTMRSWSETVFKNALIDRSENEINEIVDQFYDLYIEEVSNDPDGHAMDYVHIIMDIEKIS
;
A
#
# COMPACT_ATOMS: atom_id res chain seq x y z
N ARG A 1 -7.84 7.00 6.22
CA ARG A 1 -8.62 8.24 6.05
C ARG A 1 -9.72 8.04 5.01
N THR A 2 -10.84 8.72 5.17
CA THR A 2 -11.99 8.64 4.28
C THR A 2 -12.02 9.81 3.29
N LEU A 3 -12.81 9.68 2.22
CA LEU A 3 -13.08 10.78 1.28
C LEU A 3 -13.57 12.04 2.00
N GLU A 4 -14.46 11.87 2.99
CA GLU A 4 -15.02 12.97 3.77
C GLU A 4 -13.95 13.71 4.58
N GLU A 5 -13.00 13.00 5.15
CA GLU A 5 -11.88 13.61 5.87
C GLU A 5 -10.99 14.44 4.94
N PHE A 6 -10.80 14.02 3.68
CA PHE A 6 -10.03 14.78 2.69
C PHE A 6 -10.77 16.03 2.19
N LYS A 7 -12.10 16.00 2.09
CA LYS A 7 -12.93 17.14 1.67
C LYS A 7 -13.08 18.20 2.77
N LYS A 8 -13.12 17.77 4.01
CA LYS A 8 -13.41 18.63 5.17
C LYS A 8 -12.62 19.95 5.25
N PRO A 9 -11.29 20.00 4.94
CA PRO A 9 -10.54 21.25 4.95
C PRO A 9 -11.02 22.27 3.93
N PHE A 10 -11.62 21.82 2.81
CA PHE A 10 -12.16 22.70 1.76
C PHE A 10 -13.58 23.20 2.07
N GLU A 11 -14.34 22.43 2.85
CA GLU A 11 -15.72 22.79 3.25
C GLU A 11 -15.71 23.84 4.37
N ASN A 12 -14.68 23.87 5.21
CA ASN A 12 -14.54 24.83 6.28
C ASN A 12 -14.00 26.15 5.74
N LYS A 13 -14.87 27.17 5.66
CA LYS A 13 -14.52 28.52 5.18
C LYS A 13 -13.45 29.21 6.02
N ASP A 14 -13.29 28.81 7.27
CA ASP A 14 -12.28 29.37 8.18
C ASP A 14 -10.93 28.64 8.10
N SER A 15 -10.85 27.56 7.35
CA SER A 15 -9.59 26.82 7.15
C SER A 15 -8.55 27.68 6.42
N VAL A 16 -7.29 27.41 6.68
CA VAL A 16 -6.17 28.03 5.96
C VAL A 16 -6.25 27.73 4.46
N ILE A 17 -6.71 26.54 4.10
CA ILE A 17 -6.86 26.09 2.72
C ILE A 17 -7.88 26.97 1.99
N SER A 18 -9.09 27.14 2.56
CA SER A 18 -10.13 27.98 1.97
C SER A 18 -9.70 29.46 1.90
N LYS A 19 -9.05 29.97 2.94
CA LYS A 19 -8.54 31.34 2.97
C LYS A 19 -7.41 31.61 1.98
N SER A 20 -6.68 30.57 1.57
CA SER A 20 -5.63 30.69 0.54
C SER A 20 -6.18 30.71 -0.90
N GLY A 21 -7.50 30.62 -1.08
CA GLY A 21 -8.14 30.61 -2.40
C GLY A 21 -8.10 29.28 -3.11
N LEU A 22 -7.89 28.17 -2.39
CA LEU A 22 -7.96 26.82 -2.94
C LEU A 22 -9.37 26.28 -2.87
N VAL A 23 -9.88 25.83 -4.01
CA VAL A 23 -11.24 25.28 -4.15
C VAL A 23 -11.14 23.85 -4.67
N LEU A 24 -11.80 22.93 -3.99
CA LEU A 24 -11.90 21.55 -4.42
C LEU A 24 -12.97 21.44 -5.53
N LYS A 25 -12.55 21.01 -6.71
CA LYS A 25 -13.44 20.80 -7.87
C LYS A 25 -14.01 19.39 -7.88
N SER A 26 -13.17 18.42 -7.59
CA SER A 26 -13.59 17.02 -7.48
C SER A 26 -12.70 16.26 -6.48
N CYS A 27 -13.26 15.23 -5.89
CA CYS A 27 -12.56 14.31 -4.98
C CYS A 27 -13.18 12.93 -5.14
N GLU A 28 -12.39 11.99 -5.62
CA GLU A 28 -12.85 10.64 -5.93
C GLU A 28 -11.81 9.58 -5.55
N THR A 29 -12.30 8.38 -5.30
CA THR A 29 -11.44 7.22 -5.04
C THR A 29 -11.12 6.51 -6.35
N MET A 30 -9.84 6.17 -6.55
CA MET A 30 -9.38 5.34 -7.65
C MET A 30 -8.62 4.14 -7.10
N ILE A 31 -8.95 2.95 -7.57
CA ILE A 31 -8.26 1.71 -7.21
C ILE A 31 -7.39 1.28 -8.39
N THR A 32 -6.10 1.08 -8.12
CA THR A 32 -5.17 0.48 -9.07
C THR A 32 -4.91 -0.95 -8.62
N ASP A 33 -5.35 -1.91 -9.43
CA ASP A 33 -5.21 -3.33 -9.13
C ASP A 33 -3.73 -3.75 -9.10
N CYS A 34 -3.43 -4.70 -8.24
CA CYS A 34 -2.09 -5.27 -8.09
C CYS A 34 -1.61 -5.91 -9.42
N PRO A 35 -0.55 -5.40 -10.05
CA PRO A 35 -0.07 -5.92 -11.33
C PRO A 35 0.43 -7.36 -11.22
N TYR A 36 0.98 -7.75 -10.07
CA TYR A 36 1.43 -9.13 -9.81
C TYR A 36 0.25 -10.09 -9.75
N LYS A 37 -0.86 -9.67 -9.13
CA LYS A 37 -2.10 -10.46 -9.09
C LYS A 37 -2.71 -10.61 -10.47
N ILE A 38 -2.77 -9.55 -11.24
CA ILE A 38 -3.26 -9.57 -12.62
C ILE A 38 -2.44 -10.57 -13.45
N ASN A 39 -1.12 -10.49 -13.36
CA ASN A 39 -0.22 -11.40 -14.08
C ASN A 39 -0.43 -12.87 -13.65
N TYR A 40 -0.54 -13.12 -12.35
CA TYR A 40 -0.82 -14.45 -11.82
C TYR A 40 -2.14 -15.02 -12.35
N LEU A 41 -3.22 -14.22 -12.31
CA LEU A 41 -4.55 -14.65 -12.79
C LEU A 41 -4.57 -14.96 -14.29
N LYS A 42 -3.78 -14.22 -15.09
CA LYS A 42 -3.64 -14.47 -16.53
C LYS A 42 -2.82 -15.73 -16.86
N ASN A 43 -1.93 -16.15 -15.96
CA ASN A 43 -0.97 -17.21 -16.19
C ASN A 43 -1.11 -18.37 -15.19
N LYS A 44 -2.31 -18.63 -14.67
CA LYS A 44 -2.56 -19.69 -13.69
C LYS A 44 -2.10 -21.08 -14.16
N ASP A 45 -2.10 -21.33 -15.46
CA ASP A 45 -1.68 -22.61 -16.03
C ASP A 45 -0.16 -22.79 -16.05
N THR A 46 0.60 -21.71 -15.98
CA THR A 46 2.07 -21.71 -16.09
C THR A 46 2.78 -21.14 -14.87
N MET A 47 2.11 -20.34 -14.05
CA MET A 47 2.65 -19.74 -12.84
C MET A 47 2.03 -20.38 -11.59
N SER A 48 2.87 -20.92 -10.72
CA SER A 48 2.43 -21.47 -9.44
C SER A 48 2.09 -20.37 -8.42
N SER A 49 1.33 -20.72 -7.39
CA SER A 49 1.05 -19.82 -6.26
C SER A 49 2.32 -19.42 -5.52
N GLU A 50 3.31 -20.30 -5.44
CA GLU A 50 4.61 -20.00 -4.86
C GLU A 50 5.39 -18.96 -5.69
N GLU A 51 5.39 -19.09 -7.01
CA GLU A 51 6.01 -18.11 -7.91
C GLU A 51 5.34 -16.73 -7.76
N TYR A 52 4.02 -16.69 -7.67
CA TYR A 52 3.29 -15.46 -7.36
C TYR A 52 3.72 -14.84 -6.03
N ALA A 53 3.76 -15.64 -4.97
CA ALA A 53 4.18 -15.18 -3.64
C ALA A 53 5.61 -14.61 -3.66
N ARG A 54 6.53 -15.29 -4.33
CA ARG A 54 7.93 -14.87 -4.47
C ARG A 54 8.13 -13.63 -5.34
N THR A 55 7.12 -13.26 -6.09
CA THR A 55 7.10 -12.00 -6.85
C THR A 55 6.49 -10.85 -6.02
N LEU A 56 5.39 -11.13 -5.32
CA LEU A 56 4.65 -10.13 -4.52
C LEU A 56 5.42 -9.70 -3.27
N ILE A 57 5.89 -10.65 -2.47
CA ILE A 57 6.45 -10.37 -1.14
C ILE A 57 7.74 -9.56 -1.20
N PRO A 58 8.72 -9.80 -2.09
CA PRO A 58 9.91 -8.95 -2.19
C PRO A 58 9.59 -7.48 -2.49
N THR A 59 8.54 -7.22 -3.25
CA THR A 59 8.07 -5.85 -3.51
C THR A 59 7.54 -5.19 -2.24
N MET A 60 6.75 -5.90 -1.47
CA MET A 60 6.26 -5.42 -0.17
C MET A 60 7.41 -5.23 0.83
N ARG A 61 8.37 -6.14 0.84
CA ARG A 61 9.57 -6.07 1.68
C ARG A 61 10.38 -4.81 1.40
N SER A 62 10.51 -4.41 0.15
CA SER A 62 11.35 -3.27 -0.24
C SER A 62 10.98 -1.94 0.45
N TRP A 63 9.72 -1.75 0.81
CA TRP A 63 9.27 -0.53 1.50
C TRP A 63 8.89 -0.76 2.97
N SER A 64 8.62 -1.98 3.39
CA SER A 64 8.17 -2.28 4.77
C SER A 64 9.28 -2.76 5.69
N GLU A 65 10.38 -3.31 5.17
CA GLU A 65 11.46 -3.90 5.97
C GLU A 65 12.05 -2.93 6.99
N THR A 66 12.31 -1.70 6.60
CA THR A 66 12.89 -0.69 7.49
C THR A 66 11.96 -0.38 8.67
N VAL A 67 10.66 -0.33 8.43
CA VAL A 67 9.66 -0.09 9.49
C VAL A 67 9.70 -1.22 10.52
N PHE A 68 9.73 -2.47 10.08
CA PHE A 68 9.79 -3.62 10.97
C PHE A 68 11.11 -3.69 11.75
N LYS A 69 12.24 -3.43 11.09
CA LYS A 69 13.55 -3.37 11.76
C LYS A 69 13.60 -2.30 12.84
N ASN A 70 13.05 -1.12 12.55
CA ASN A 70 13.00 -0.03 13.51
C ASN A 70 12.09 -0.30 14.73
N ALA A 71 11.12 -1.19 14.58
CA ALA A 71 10.27 -1.61 15.69
C ALA A 71 10.92 -2.64 16.61
N LEU A 72 11.97 -3.32 16.16
CA LEU A 72 12.72 -4.34 16.91
C LEU A 72 13.91 -3.74 17.67
N ILE A 73 13.67 -2.66 18.39
CA ILE A 73 14.66 -2.04 19.28
C ILE A 73 15.05 -3.01 20.41
N ASP A 74 16.21 -2.82 21.00
CA ASP A 74 16.76 -3.63 22.10
C ASP A 74 17.22 -5.06 21.70
N ARG A 75 17.39 -5.31 20.41
CA ARG A 75 17.92 -6.56 19.86
C ARG A 75 19.19 -6.32 19.08
N SER A 76 20.02 -7.35 18.97
CA SER A 76 21.21 -7.26 18.10
C SER A 76 20.81 -7.19 16.63
N GLU A 77 21.68 -6.63 15.79
CA GLU A 77 21.46 -6.55 14.35
C GLU A 77 21.23 -7.94 13.72
N ASN A 78 21.97 -8.95 14.17
CA ASN A 78 21.80 -10.32 13.69
C ASN A 78 20.43 -10.89 14.05
N GLU A 79 19.95 -10.69 15.27
CA GLU A 79 18.62 -11.13 15.69
C GLU A 79 17.52 -10.41 14.89
N ILE A 80 17.67 -9.10 14.66
CA ILE A 80 16.72 -8.31 13.86
C ILE A 80 16.64 -8.87 12.45
N ASN A 81 17.78 -9.12 11.80
CA ASN A 81 17.83 -9.67 10.45
C ASN A 81 17.20 -11.07 10.37
N GLU A 82 17.48 -11.95 11.33
CA GLU A 82 16.88 -13.29 11.39
C GLU A 82 15.36 -13.23 11.55
N ILE A 83 14.86 -12.39 12.45
CA ILE A 83 13.41 -12.22 12.68
C ILE A 83 12.73 -11.70 11.42
N VAL A 84 13.29 -10.70 10.78
CA VAL A 84 12.74 -10.08 9.59
C VAL A 84 12.77 -11.05 8.40
N ASP A 85 13.85 -11.81 8.22
CA ASP A 85 13.92 -12.83 7.17
C ASP A 85 12.88 -13.93 7.39
N GLN A 86 12.72 -14.43 8.62
CA GLN A 86 11.69 -15.41 8.96
C GLN A 86 10.28 -14.87 8.73
N PHE A 87 10.04 -13.61 9.07
CA PHE A 87 8.73 -12.98 8.83
C PHE A 87 8.35 -13.01 7.35
N TYR A 88 9.25 -12.59 6.46
CA TYR A 88 8.96 -12.59 5.02
C TYR A 88 8.90 -13.99 4.42
N ASP A 89 9.69 -14.94 4.91
CA ASP A 89 9.60 -16.34 4.49
C ASP A 89 8.23 -16.95 4.86
N LEU A 90 7.74 -16.72 6.07
CA LEU A 90 6.40 -17.12 6.50
C LEU A 90 5.31 -16.43 5.69
N TYR A 91 5.53 -15.16 5.33
CA TYR A 91 4.56 -14.45 4.51
C TYR A 91 4.49 -15.00 3.08
N ILE A 92 5.62 -15.39 2.50
CA ILE A 92 5.66 -16.11 1.21
C ILE A 92 4.86 -17.41 1.31
N GLU A 93 5.04 -18.17 2.38
CA GLU A 93 4.31 -19.42 2.62
C GLU A 93 2.80 -19.16 2.74
N GLU A 94 2.40 -18.15 3.50
CA GLU A 94 0.99 -17.76 3.66
C GLU A 94 0.34 -17.40 2.32
N VAL A 95 1.00 -16.57 1.51
CA VAL A 95 0.49 -16.19 0.18
C VAL A 95 0.47 -17.38 -0.77
N SER A 96 1.44 -18.28 -0.69
CA SER A 96 1.48 -19.51 -1.50
C SER A 96 0.29 -20.43 -1.19
N ASN A 97 -0.12 -20.49 0.08
CA ASN A 97 -1.24 -21.31 0.54
C ASN A 97 -2.61 -20.68 0.24
N ASP A 98 -2.68 -19.36 0.19
CA ASP A 98 -3.90 -18.60 -0.12
C ASP A 98 -3.63 -17.44 -1.10
N PRO A 99 -3.30 -17.74 -2.37
CA PRO A 99 -2.96 -16.70 -3.34
C PRO A 99 -4.15 -15.79 -3.68
N ASP A 100 -5.37 -16.27 -3.53
CA ASP A 100 -6.57 -15.48 -3.83
C ASP A 100 -6.88 -14.46 -2.73
N GLY A 101 -6.49 -14.74 -1.49
CA GLY A 101 -6.66 -13.85 -0.35
C GLY A 101 -5.66 -12.71 -0.26
N HIS A 102 -4.64 -12.70 -1.12
CA HIS A 102 -3.55 -11.72 -1.04
C HIS A 102 -3.33 -10.99 -2.36
N ALA A 103 -3.24 -9.67 -2.27
CA ALA A 103 -2.87 -8.77 -3.35
C ALA A 103 -2.38 -7.45 -2.75
N MET A 104 -1.73 -6.62 -3.56
CA MET A 104 -1.32 -5.29 -3.16
C MET A 104 -1.94 -4.27 -4.12
N ASP A 105 -3.22 -3.98 -3.89
CA ASP A 105 -3.93 -2.95 -4.61
C ASP A 105 -3.62 -1.58 -4.02
N TYR A 106 -3.55 -0.56 -4.87
CA TYR A 106 -3.40 0.82 -4.42
C TYR A 106 -4.75 1.53 -4.46
N VAL A 107 -5.14 2.07 -3.31
CA VAL A 107 -6.31 2.93 -3.21
C VAL A 107 -5.84 4.37 -3.14
N HIS A 108 -6.19 5.15 -4.17
CA HIS A 108 -5.82 6.55 -4.27
C HIS A 108 -7.06 7.42 -4.07
N ILE A 109 -6.83 8.59 -3.49
CA ILE A 109 -7.79 9.69 -3.53
C ILE A 109 -7.25 10.72 -4.50
N ILE A 110 -8.00 10.97 -5.57
CA ILE A 110 -7.66 11.95 -6.59
C ILE A 110 -8.47 13.22 -6.32
N MET A 111 -7.76 14.31 -6.13
CA MET A 111 -8.37 15.62 -5.91
C MET A 111 -7.98 16.58 -7.04
N ASP A 112 -8.98 17.18 -7.66
CA ASP A 112 -8.80 18.32 -8.56
C ASP A 112 -9.02 19.61 -7.77
N ILE A 113 -7.98 20.42 -7.67
CA ILE A 113 -7.97 21.62 -6.85
C ILE A 113 -7.61 22.81 -7.74
N GLU A 114 -8.48 23.82 -7.74
CA GLU A 114 -8.26 25.08 -8.43
C GLU A 114 -7.88 26.17 -7.43
N LYS A 115 -6.92 27.00 -7.81
CA LYS A 115 -6.60 28.22 -7.10
C LYS A 115 -7.32 29.39 -7.72
N ILE A 116 -8.25 29.97 -6.99
CA ILE A 116 -8.86 31.24 -7.32
C ILE A 116 -8.13 32.36 -6.57
N SER A 117 -7.71 33.37 -7.33
CA SER A 117 -6.95 34.50 -6.79
C SER A 117 -7.73 35.35 -5.81
#